data_ce0859d1e2ee6454075b7bd1faa0b2c5
#
_entry.id   ce0859d1e2ee6454075b7bd1faa0b2c5
#
_cell.length_a   1.000
_cell.length_b   1.000
_cell.length_c   1.000
_cell.angle_alpha   90.00
_cell.angle_beta   90.00
_cell.angle_gamma   90.00
#
_symmetry.space_group_name_H-M   'P 1'
#
loop_
_entity.id
_entity.type
_entity.pdbx_description
1 polymer ?
#
loop_
_entity_poly.entity_id
_entity_poly.type
_entity_poly.pdbx_seq_one_letter_code
_entity_poly.pdbx_strand_id
1 'polypeptide(L)'
;MVNERIKGRKNFPTDEVDPENFLSDEEVNDLINNKDKIKFSSDDYYKLYNCVHCGECETENERIALKQKFIEDGNTFEGINDMRENFEKYRSPYPTNKMRIKRLKEIPKNSDTLLFMGCLSTIRIPQYTNHALEYLLQQEIDFTILDTEICCGWHLKISGLKKEYDISKIENRDLFNSRKFKEIICLCPACFYLFKNEMEGLNAEVKYIADYIKPLKNQKEGKVGVQHLCQLMNRGKIGVDTYINNILKEVGYDVIDVPHWCCGGGSGWMGRTDVIEEIARKRMSDFNREDLDYITTYCPSCWWILRRFSKQCKIYPKAVDLFELLL
;
A
#
# COMPACT_ATOMS: atom_id res chain seq x y z
N MET A 1 1.08 9.08 19.01
CA MET A 1 1.53 10.03 17.97
C MET A 1 0.59 10.11 16.77
N VAL A 2 0.10 9.00 16.17
CA VAL A 2 -0.90 9.08 15.06
C VAL A 2 -2.21 9.73 15.50
N ASN A 3 -2.66 9.50 16.73
CA ASN A 3 -3.90 10.12 17.26
C ASN A 3 -3.80 11.63 17.51
N GLU A 4 -2.61 12.16 17.77
CA GLU A 4 -2.43 13.60 18.01
C GLU A 4 -2.37 14.39 16.71
N ARG A 5 -1.78 13.80 15.65
CA ARG A 5 -1.79 14.42 14.31
C ARG A 5 -3.20 14.50 13.70
N ILE A 6 -4.07 13.54 14.00
CA ILE A 6 -5.48 13.58 13.59
C ILE A 6 -6.27 14.62 14.39
N LYS A 7 -5.95 14.79 15.70
CA LYS A 7 -6.59 15.80 16.56
C LYS A 7 -6.20 17.23 16.23
N GLY A 8 -5.02 17.44 15.63
CA GLY A 8 -4.54 18.79 15.26
C GLY A 8 -5.16 19.35 13.98
N ARG A 9 -5.81 18.52 13.16
CA ARG A 9 -6.43 18.95 11.90
C ARG A 9 -7.90 19.32 12.06
N LYS A 10 -8.19 20.25 12.95
CA LYS A 10 -9.55 20.75 13.23
C LYS A 10 -10.22 21.54 12.08
N ASN A 11 -9.53 21.77 10.97
CA ASN A 11 -9.99 22.64 9.89
C ASN A 11 -10.34 21.90 8.59
N PHE A 12 -10.45 20.57 8.61
CA PHE A 12 -11.03 19.85 7.49
C PHE A 12 -12.52 19.68 7.78
N PRO A 13 -13.43 20.13 6.89
CA PRO A 13 -14.84 19.83 7.01
C PRO A 13 -14.97 18.29 7.00
N THR A 14 -15.36 17.73 8.13
CA THR A 14 -15.59 16.28 8.31
C THR A 14 -16.89 15.82 7.65
N ASP A 15 -17.65 16.73 7.11
CA ASP A 15 -19.04 16.52 6.69
C ASP A 15 -19.23 16.49 5.16
N GLU A 16 -18.15 16.64 4.37
CA GLU A 16 -18.24 16.77 2.92
C GLU A 16 -17.26 15.87 2.15
N VAL A 17 -17.22 14.59 2.46
CA VAL A 17 -16.83 13.62 1.45
C VAL A 17 -18.08 13.28 0.64
N ASP A 18 -18.52 14.25 -0.12
CA ASP A 18 -19.55 14.02 -1.09
C ASP A 18 -18.95 13.19 -2.24
N PRO A 19 -19.52 12.01 -2.56
CA PRO A 19 -19.15 11.28 -3.77
C PRO A 19 -19.27 12.14 -5.04
N GLU A 20 -20.10 13.18 -5.02
CA GLU A 20 -20.23 14.16 -6.11
C GLU A 20 -18.98 15.04 -6.30
N ASN A 21 -18.05 15.08 -5.34
CA ASN A 21 -16.76 15.75 -5.46
C ASN A 21 -15.64 14.90 -6.10
N PHE A 22 -15.93 13.67 -6.49
CA PHE A 22 -15.02 12.87 -7.28
C PHE A 22 -15.06 13.35 -8.73
N LEU A 23 -13.91 13.74 -9.26
CA LEU A 23 -13.79 14.00 -10.70
C LEU A 23 -14.11 12.70 -11.47
N SER A 24 -15.09 12.75 -12.36
CA SER A 24 -15.36 11.68 -13.32
C SER A 24 -14.17 11.54 -14.30
N ASP A 25 -14.10 10.43 -15.03
CA ASP A 25 -13.07 10.25 -16.04
C ASP A 25 -13.20 11.28 -17.17
N GLU A 26 -14.42 11.73 -17.50
CA GLU A 26 -14.68 12.80 -18.47
C GLU A 26 -14.11 14.14 -18.01
N GLU A 27 -14.39 14.54 -16.75
CA GLU A 27 -13.84 15.77 -16.17
C GLU A 27 -12.32 15.74 -16.08
N VAL A 28 -11.72 14.60 -15.76
CA VAL A 28 -10.27 14.42 -15.75
C VAL A 28 -9.68 14.60 -17.14
N ASN A 29 -10.29 14.00 -18.16
CA ASN A 29 -9.87 14.15 -19.55
C ASN A 29 -9.99 15.59 -20.03
N ASP A 30 -11.07 16.29 -19.68
CA ASP A 30 -11.25 17.72 -20.01
C ASP A 30 -10.17 18.59 -19.35
N LEU A 31 -9.85 18.33 -18.08
CA LEU A 31 -8.78 19.05 -17.38
C LEU A 31 -7.42 18.78 -18.01
N ILE A 32 -7.13 17.54 -18.40
CA ILE A 32 -5.86 17.17 -19.05
C ILE A 32 -5.73 17.84 -20.43
N ASN A 33 -6.79 17.82 -21.23
CA ASN A 33 -6.80 18.45 -22.55
C ASN A 33 -6.59 19.98 -22.49
N ASN A 34 -6.94 20.59 -21.38
CA ASN A 34 -6.80 22.03 -21.15
C ASN A 34 -5.71 22.40 -20.15
N LYS A 35 -4.88 21.45 -19.69
CA LYS A 35 -3.91 21.64 -18.60
C LYS A 35 -2.97 22.84 -18.77
N ASP A 36 -2.57 23.15 -20.01
CA ASP A 36 -1.66 24.27 -20.30
C ASP A 36 -2.36 25.65 -20.21
N LYS A 37 -3.70 25.66 -20.21
CA LYS A 37 -4.53 26.87 -20.08
C LYS A 37 -5.06 27.08 -18.67
N ILE A 38 -5.00 26.05 -17.83
CA ILE A 38 -5.51 26.06 -16.47
C ILE A 38 -4.35 26.33 -15.50
N LYS A 39 -4.59 27.21 -14.54
CA LYS A 39 -3.73 27.38 -13.39
C LYS A 39 -4.51 26.97 -12.15
N PHE A 40 -4.07 25.91 -11.49
CA PHE A 40 -4.70 25.45 -10.25
C PHE A 40 -4.44 26.42 -9.09
N SER A 41 -5.42 26.50 -8.21
CA SER A 41 -5.38 27.19 -6.94
C SER A 41 -5.35 26.19 -5.78
N SER A 42 -5.14 26.68 -4.57
CA SER A 42 -5.19 25.84 -3.36
C SER A 42 -6.54 25.15 -3.15
N ASP A 43 -7.63 25.74 -3.63
CA ASP A 43 -8.99 25.19 -3.49
C ASP A 43 -9.21 23.93 -4.35
N ASP A 44 -8.43 23.76 -5.43
CA ASP A 44 -8.49 22.57 -6.27
C ASP A 44 -7.93 21.32 -5.58
N TYR A 45 -7.27 21.47 -4.44
CA TYR A 45 -6.79 20.37 -3.61
C TYR A 45 -7.87 19.31 -3.33
N TYR A 46 -9.06 19.76 -2.94
CA TYR A 46 -10.14 18.83 -2.58
C TYR A 46 -10.58 17.96 -3.75
N LYS A 47 -10.67 18.51 -4.96
CA LYS A 47 -10.99 17.77 -6.18
C LYS A 47 -9.89 16.77 -6.55
N LEU A 48 -8.65 17.26 -6.59
CA LEU A 48 -7.52 16.49 -7.12
C LEU A 48 -7.11 15.33 -6.20
N TYR A 49 -7.24 15.51 -4.87
CA TYR A 49 -6.75 14.54 -3.90
C TYR A 49 -7.83 13.63 -3.29
N ASN A 50 -9.03 13.59 -3.86
CA ASN A 50 -10.07 12.64 -3.47
C ASN A 50 -9.78 11.21 -3.95
N CYS A 51 -8.99 11.02 -4.99
CA CYS A 51 -8.69 9.72 -5.56
C CYS A 51 -7.73 8.91 -4.66
N VAL A 52 -8.11 7.68 -4.33
CA VAL A 52 -7.31 6.73 -3.53
C VAL A 52 -6.36 5.86 -4.36
N HIS A 53 -6.32 6.05 -5.66
CA HIS A 53 -5.47 5.30 -6.60
C HIS A 53 -5.63 3.78 -6.46
N CYS A 54 -6.86 3.29 -6.46
CA CYS A 54 -7.15 1.85 -6.44
C CYS A 54 -6.90 1.16 -7.80
N GLY A 55 -6.76 1.93 -8.88
CA GLY A 55 -6.49 1.41 -10.21
C GLY A 55 -7.73 0.91 -10.96
N GLU A 56 -8.93 1.29 -10.55
CA GLU A 56 -10.17 0.88 -11.20
C GLU A 56 -10.55 1.76 -12.39
N CYS A 57 -10.25 3.07 -12.30
CA CYS A 57 -10.52 4.01 -13.38
C CYS A 57 -9.44 3.99 -14.47
N GLU A 58 -9.81 4.34 -15.69
CA GLU A 58 -8.89 4.41 -16.84
C GLU A 58 -7.98 5.64 -16.78
N THR A 59 -8.36 6.68 -16.03
CA THR A 59 -7.67 7.99 -15.95
C THR A 59 -6.69 8.10 -14.77
N GLU A 60 -6.15 7.01 -14.25
CA GLU A 60 -5.27 7.08 -13.08
C GLU A 60 -4.00 7.90 -13.32
N ASN A 61 -3.38 7.74 -14.51
CA ASN A 61 -2.16 8.49 -14.87
C ASN A 61 -2.45 9.97 -15.08
N GLU A 62 -3.58 10.28 -15.67
CA GLU A 62 -4.09 11.64 -15.87
C GLU A 62 -4.33 12.35 -14.53
N ARG A 63 -4.94 11.65 -13.57
CA ARG A 63 -5.11 12.16 -12.20
C ARG A 63 -3.77 12.45 -11.51
N ILE A 64 -2.76 11.62 -11.74
CA ILE A 64 -1.40 11.86 -11.24
C ILE A 64 -0.80 13.10 -11.93
N ALA A 65 -0.96 13.23 -13.26
CA ALA A 65 -0.45 14.37 -14.00
C ALA A 65 -1.11 15.70 -13.58
N LEU A 66 -2.41 15.70 -13.26
CA LEU A 66 -3.08 16.87 -12.68
C LEU A 66 -2.51 17.27 -11.31
N LYS A 67 -2.17 16.31 -10.46
CA LYS A 67 -1.51 16.59 -9.17
C LYS A 67 -0.10 17.13 -9.35
N GLN A 68 0.64 16.63 -10.36
CA GLN A 68 1.95 17.19 -10.72
C GLN A 68 1.80 18.66 -11.12
N LYS A 69 0.85 18.95 -12.02
CA LYS A 69 0.54 20.32 -12.43
C LYS A 69 0.13 21.23 -11.27
N PHE A 70 -0.69 20.73 -10.33
CA PHE A 70 -1.06 21.46 -9.12
C PHE A 70 0.18 21.91 -8.31
N ILE A 71 1.16 21.04 -8.18
CA ILE A 71 2.43 21.35 -7.50
C ILE A 71 3.29 22.30 -8.33
N GLU A 72 3.36 22.11 -9.66
CA GLU A 72 4.09 22.98 -10.59
C GLU A 72 3.53 24.40 -10.63
N ASP A 73 2.21 24.56 -10.41
CA ASP A 73 1.55 25.88 -10.27
C ASP A 73 1.88 26.58 -8.94
N GLY A 74 2.71 25.97 -8.11
CA GLY A 74 3.16 26.52 -6.83
C GLY A 74 2.25 26.20 -5.64
N ASN A 75 1.26 25.32 -5.83
CA ASN A 75 0.38 24.89 -4.76
C ASN A 75 1.01 23.76 -3.93
N THR A 76 0.67 23.76 -2.65
CA THR A 76 1.15 22.73 -1.72
C THR A 76 0.25 22.67 -0.49
N PHE A 77 0.43 21.63 0.31
CA PHE A 77 -0.20 21.50 1.63
C PHE A 77 0.73 20.71 2.58
N GLU A 78 0.45 20.77 3.88
CA GLU A 78 1.32 20.22 4.92
C GLU A 78 1.76 18.78 4.64
N GLY A 79 0.83 17.89 4.27
CA GLY A 79 1.16 16.48 4.03
C GLY A 79 2.10 16.23 2.85
N ILE A 80 2.06 17.07 1.80
CA ILE A 80 3.01 17.02 0.68
C ILE A 80 4.38 17.55 1.11
N ASN A 81 4.42 18.68 1.83
CA ASN A 81 5.66 19.24 2.30
C ASN A 81 6.38 18.28 3.25
N ASP A 82 5.66 17.73 4.23
CA ASP A 82 6.18 16.71 5.15
C ASP A 82 6.78 15.52 4.39
N MET A 83 6.06 15.04 3.36
CA MET A 83 6.51 13.90 2.57
C MET A 83 7.77 14.21 1.77
N ARG A 84 7.85 15.39 1.15
CA ARG A 84 9.02 15.88 0.40
C ARG A 84 10.23 15.99 1.32
N GLU A 85 10.11 16.70 2.43
CA GLU A 85 11.19 16.89 3.40
C GLU A 85 11.67 15.57 4.01
N ASN A 86 10.73 14.68 4.36
CA ASN A 86 11.08 13.36 4.87
C ASN A 86 11.83 12.53 3.83
N PHE A 87 11.40 12.57 2.56
CA PHE A 87 12.08 11.83 1.49
C PHE A 87 13.47 12.41 1.20
N GLU A 88 13.62 13.71 1.14
CA GLU A 88 14.93 14.35 0.95
C GLU A 88 15.91 13.95 2.05
N LYS A 89 15.46 13.92 3.31
CA LYS A 89 16.31 13.65 4.47
C LYS A 89 16.52 12.16 4.74
N TYR A 90 15.50 11.34 4.57
CA TYR A 90 15.49 9.95 5.03
C TYR A 90 15.27 8.93 3.91
N ARG A 91 15.05 9.33 2.67
CA ARG A 91 14.63 8.45 1.56
C ARG A 91 13.37 7.64 1.91
N SER A 92 12.49 8.24 2.70
CA SER A 92 11.28 7.65 3.25
C SER A 92 10.18 8.70 3.32
N PRO A 93 8.89 8.36 3.13
CA PRO A 93 7.79 9.28 3.37
C PRO A 93 7.56 9.57 4.87
N TYR A 94 8.32 8.90 5.74
CA TYR A 94 8.28 9.06 7.20
C TYR A 94 9.50 9.83 7.71
N PRO A 95 9.42 10.48 8.89
CA PRO A 95 10.53 11.22 9.49
C PRO A 95 11.61 10.27 10.05
N THR A 96 11.86 9.17 9.37
CA THR A 96 12.90 8.16 9.66
C THR A 96 12.95 7.12 8.55
N ASN A 97 14.11 6.49 8.36
CA ASN A 97 14.27 5.25 7.60
C ASN A 97 14.67 4.07 8.49
N LYS A 98 14.66 4.24 9.80
CA LYS A 98 15.01 3.17 10.75
C LYS A 98 13.92 2.10 10.76
N MET A 99 14.28 0.93 10.28
CA MET A 99 13.40 -0.23 10.32
C MET A 99 13.25 -0.75 11.76
N ARG A 100 12.04 -1.14 12.13
CA ARG A 100 11.65 -1.58 13.47
C ARG A 100 11.38 -3.08 13.55
N ILE A 101 11.85 -3.82 12.56
CA ILE A 101 11.69 -5.26 12.45
C ILE A 101 12.65 -6.02 13.40
N LYS A 102 12.30 -7.25 13.72
CA LYS A 102 13.23 -8.19 14.36
C LYS A 102 14.17 -8.73 13.28
N ARG A 103 15.47 -8.59 13.49
CA ARG A 103 16.45 -9.27 12.63
C ARG A 103 16.61 -10.68 13.12
N LEU A 104 16.12 -11.62 12.36
CA LEU A 104 16.27 -13.04 12.64
C LEU A 104 17.66 -13.48 12.18
N LYS A 105 18.37 -14.25 13.02
CA LYS A 105 19.74 -14.71 12.74
C LYS A 105 19.82 -15.67 11.55
N GLU A 106 18.72 -16.32 11.29
CA GLU A 106 18.51 -17.28 10.22
C GLU A 106 18.51 -16.63 8.82
N ILE A 107 18.25 -15.32 8.75
CA ILE A 107 18.25 -14.60 7.46
C ILE A 107 19.70 -14.44 7.01
N PRO A 108 20.08 -15.01 5.85
CA PRO A 108 21.44 -14.90 5.33
C PRO A 108 21.79 -13.44 4.99
N LYS A 109 23.05 -13.08 5.19
CA LYS A 109 23.55 -11.74 4.84
C LYS A 109 23.67 -11.54 3.33
N ASN A 110 23.84 -12.63 2.61
CA ASN A 110 24.03 -12.64 1.16
C ASN A 110 23.10 -13.69 0.55
N SER A 111 22.28 -13.28 -0.35
CA SER A 111 21.46 -14.10 -1.25
C SER A 111 21.29 -13.34 -2.56
N ASP A 112 21.09 -14.07 -3.64
CA ASP A 112 20.75 -13.48 -4.95
C ASP A 112 19.29 -12.95 -4.97
N THR A 113 18.50 -13.29 -3.96
CA THR A 113 17.12 -12.87 -3.77
C THR A 113 17.02 -11.84 -2.65
N LEU A 114 16.45 -10.68 -2.96
CA LEU A 114 16.14 -9.63 -2.00
C LEU A 114 14.67 -9.73 -1.59
N LEU A 115 14.39 -9.77 -0.30
CA LEU A 115 13.06 -9.43 0.20
C LEU A 115 12.99 -7.91 0.45
N PHE A 116 12.25 -7.21 -0.42
CA PHE A 116 11.95 -5.79 -0.26
C PHE A 116 10.65 -5.62 0.52
N MET A 117 10.77 -5.18 1.77
CA MET A 117 9.66 -5.17 2.72
C MET A 117 8.77 -3.92 2.59
N GLY A 118 9.37 -2.77 2.22
CA GLY A 118 8.69 -1.49 2.05
C GLY A 118 8.58 -0.65 3.34
N CYS A 119 8.44 0.65 3.14
CA CYS A 119 8.54 1.66 4.21
C CYS A 119 7.43 1.54 5.29
N LEU A 120 6.18 1.28 4.88
CA LEU A 120 5.06 1.11 5.83
C LEU A 120 5.31 -0.10 6.74
N SER A 121 5.63 -1.23 6.14
CA SER A 121 5.80 -2.53 6.79
C SER A 121 6.92 -2.51 7.82
N THR A 122 8.04 -1.88 7.47
CA THR A 122 9.24 -1.87 8.33
C THR A 122 9.21 -0.80 9.41
N ILE A 123 8.54 0.33 9.16
CA ILE A 123 8.57 1.51 10.05
C ILE A 123 7.32 1.60 10.92
N ARG A 124 6.13 1.37 10.37
CA ARG A 124 4.86 1.62 11.07
C ARG A 124 4.20 0.36 11.62
N ILE A 125 4.33 -0.74 10.90
CA ILE A 125 3.67 -2.01 11.25
C ILE A 125 4.65 -3.19 11.22
N PRO A 126 5.75 -3.13 12.00
CA PRO A 126 6.80 -4.16 11.97
C PRO A 126 6.30 -5.57 12.32
N GLN A 127 5.17 -5.70 13.00
CA GLN A 127 4.56 -7.02 13.28
C GLN A 127 4.21 -7.77 12.01
N TYR A 128 3.57 -7.09 11.05
CA TYR A 128 3.24 -7.66 9.75
C TYR A 128 4.50 -8.21 9.05
N THR A 129 5.57 -7.43 9.06
CA THR A 129 6.85 -7.85 8.47
C THR A 129 7.46 -9.03 9.21
N ASN A 130 7.43 -9.01 10.55
CA ASN A 130 7.99 -10.10 11.35
C ASN A 130 7.27 -11.44 11.08
N HIS A 131 5.94 -11.44 10.96
CA HIS A 131 5.19 -12.64 10.58
C HIS A 131 5.57 -13.10 9.16
N ALA A 132 5.71 -12.18 8.20
CA ALA A 132 6.13 -12.53 6.85
C ALA A 132 7.55 -13.12 6.81
N LEU A 133 8.51 -12.56 7.58
CA LEU A 133 9.87 -13.08 7.69
C LEU A 133 9.88 -14.49 8.29
N GLU A 134 9.15 -14.69 9.39
CA GLU A 134 9.03 -15.98 10.05
C GLU A 134 8.40 -17.02 9.13
N TYR A 135 7.35 -16.63 8.42
CA TYR A 135 6.67 -17.49 7.46
C TYR A 135 7.60 -17.93 6.31
N LEU A 136 8.33 -16.99 5.68
CA LEU A 136 9.25 -17.30 4.60
C LEU A 136 10.40 -18.21 5.04
N LEU A 137 10.91 -18.05 6.26
CA LEU A 137 11.92 -18.93 6.82
C LEU A 137 11.38 -20.35 7.04
N GLN A 138 10.12 -20.50 7.51
CA GLN A 138 9.49 -21.81 7.64
C GLN A 138 9.22 -22.48 6.28
N GLN A 139 9.10 -21.68 5.21
CA GLN A 139 9.01 -22.18 3.82
C GLN A 139 10.39 -22.47 3.21
N GLU A 140 11.48 -22.33 3.98
CA GLU A 140 12.84 -22.54 3.53
C GLU A 140 13.22 -21.70 2.29
N ILE A 141 12.62 -20.51 2.15
CA ILE A 141 12.95 -19.58 1.08
C ILE A 141 14.28 -18.90 1.37
N ASP A 142 15.24 -18.99 0.45
CA ASP A 142 16.51 -18.28 0.54
C ASP A 142 16.33 -16.82 0.12
N PHE A 143 16.53 -15.88 1.03
CA PHE A 143 16.46 -14.44 0.77
C PHE A 143 17.34 -13.66 1.72
N THR A 144 17.73 -12.46 1.31
CA THR A 144 18.37 -11.48 2.18
C THR A 144 17.50 -10.23 2.31
N ILE A 145 17.82 -9.36 3.27
CA ILE A 145 17.18 -8.07 3.48
C ILE A 145 18.23 -6.97 3.54
N LEU A 146 17.84 -5.74 3.19
CA LEU A 146 18.69 -4.57 3.34
C LEU A 146 18.73 -4.09 4.80
N ASP A 147 19.78 -3.38 5.19
CA ASP A 147 19.86 -2.72 6.49
C ASP A 147 18.90 -1.53 6.59
N THR A 148 18.73 -0.85 5.49
CA THR A 148 17.76 0.24 5.29
C THR A 148 17.23 0.16 3.86
N GLU A 149 15.97 0.52 3.68
CA GLU A 149 15.33 0.57 2.36
C GLU A 149 15.04 2.01 1.96
N ILE A 150 15.29 2.33 0.70
CA ILE A 150 14.76 3.53 0.07
C ILE A 150 13.30 3.25 -0.28
N CYS A 151 12.38 4.15 0.06
CA CYS A 151 10.96 3.99 -0.31
C CYS A 151 10.82 3.74 -1.82
N CYS A 152 9.91 2.85 -2.22
CA CYS A 152 9.67 2.57 -3.65
C CYS A 152 9.14 3.77 -4.45
N GLY A 153 8.70 4.84 -3.77
CA GLY A 153 8.21 6.05 -4.41
C GLY A 153 6.70 6.07 -4.71
N TRP A 154 5.93 5.03 -4.39
CA TRP A 154 4.50 5.01 -4.68
C TRP A 154 3.76 6.25 -4.16
N HIS A 155 3.96 6.60 -2.89
CA HIS A 155 3.32 7.77 -2.29
C HIS A 155 3.77 9.09 -2.92
N LEU A 156 5.04 9.18 -3.34
CA LEU A 156 5.57 10.34 -4.05
C LEU A 156 4.88 10.49 -5.42
N LYS A 157 4.80 9.40 -6.18
CA LYS A 157 4.16 9.35 -7.50
C LYS A 157 2.71 9.82 -7.43
N ILE A 158 1.90 9.16 -6.59
CA ILE A 158 0.46 9.45 -6.51
C ILE A 158 0.14 10.80 -5.85
N SER A 159 1.12 11.43 -5.22
CA SER A 159 1.02 12.79 -4.67
C SER A 159 1.40 13.87 -5.67
N GLY A 160 1.94 13.51 -6.83
CA GLY A 160 2.44 14.47 -7.82
C GLY A 160 3.88 14.95 -7.57
N LEU A 161 4.60 14.35 -6.61
CA LEU A 161 6.01 14.64 -6.31
C LEU A 161 6.93 13.91 -7.31
N LYS A 162 6.86 14.32 -8.57
CA LYS A 162 7.54 13.65 -9.68
C LYS A 162 9.05 13.57 -9.51
N LYS A 163 9.69 14.68 -9.11
CA LYS A 163 11.14 14.76 -8.93
C LYS A 163 11.62 13.75 -7.89
N GLU A 164 10.97 13.72 -6.75
CA GLU A 164 11.30 12.83 -5.64
C GLU A 164 11.01 11.38 -6.01
N TYR A 165 9.97 11.12 -6.78
CA TYR A 165 9.68 9.80 -7.34
C TYR A 165 10.77 9.32 -8.29
N ASP A 166 11.21 10.17 -9.23
CA ASP A 166 12.26 9.82 -10.19
C ASP A 166 13.58 9.50 -9.46
N ILE A 167 13.95 10.27 -8.43
CA ILE A 167 15.10 9.98 -7.56
C ILE A 167 14.95 8.61 -6.88
N SER A 168 13.79 8.34 -6.30
CA SER A 168 13.50 7.06 -5.65
C SER A 168 13.70 5.87 -6.59
N LYS A 169 13.18 6.00 -7.82
CA LYS A 169 13.27 4.98 -8.85
C LYS A 169 14.73 4.70 -9.26
N ILE A 170 15.49 5.76 -9.52
CA ILE A 170 16.89 5.65 -9.93
C ILE A 170 17.75 5.04 -8.81
N GLU A 171 17.65 5.56 -7.59
CA GLU A 171 18.47 5.10 -6.47
C GLU A 171 18.18 3.63 -6.10
N ASN A 172 16.92 3.19 -6.12
CA ASN A 172 16.56 1.78 -5.90
C ASN A 172 17.13 0.88 -7.02
N ARG A 173 16.92 1.24 -8.29
CA ARG A 173 17.43 0.49 -9.42
C ARG A 173 18.96 0.30 -9.34
N ASP A 174 19.68 1.40 -9.11
CA ASP A 174 21.13 1.40 -9.08
C ASP A 174 21.66 0.58 -7.88
N LEU A 175 21.00 0.67 -6.73
CA LEU A 175 21.29 -0.16 -5.56
C LEU A 175 21.09 -1.65 -5.88
N PHE A 176 19.95 -2.03 -6.45
CA PHE A 176 19.63 -3.43 -6.74
C PHE A 176 20.59 -4.02 -7.78
N ASN A 177 20.88 -3.26 -8.84
CA ASN A 177 21.82 -3.68 -9.88
C ASN A 177 23.27 -3.79 -9.35
N SER A 178 23.71 -2.86 -8.49
CA SER A 178 25.05 -2.90 -7.88
C SER A 178 25.23 -4.10 -6.95
N ARG A 179 24.16 -4.52 -6.26
CA ARG A 179 24.15 -5.71 -5.40
C ARG A 179 23.96 -7.01 -6.19
N LYS A 180 23.68 -6.92 -7.49
CA LYS A 180 23.53 -8.06 -8.43
C LYS A 180 22.39 -9.00 -8.02
N PHE A 181 21.33 -8.49 -7.43
CA PHE A 181 20.15 -9.31 -7.16
C PHE A 181 19.60 -9.89 -8.46
N LYS A 182 19.25 -11.16 -8.44
CA LYS A 182 18.58 -11.85 -9.55
C LYS A 182 17.06 -11.78 -9.40
N GLU A 183 16.60 -11.69 -8.15
CA GLU A 183 15.19 -11.64 -7.82
C GLU A 183 14.92 -10.65 -6.69
N ILE A 184 13.77 -9.99 -6.77
CA ILE A 184 13.26 -9.09 -5.72
C ILE A 184 11.84 -9.52 -5.38
N ILE A 185 11.65 -10.04 -4.17
CA ILE A 185 10.35 -10.36 -3.62
C ILE A 185 9.81 -9.12 -2.92
N CYS A 186 8.72 -8.57 -3.39
CA CYS A 186 8.09 -7.41 -2.77
C CYS A 186 7.00 -7.84 -1.77
N LEU A 187 7.09 -7.36 -0.53
CA LEU A 187 6.06 -7.58 0.48
C LEU A 187 4.84 -6.66 0.29
N CYS A 188 5.02 -5.52 -0.37
CA CYS A 188 3.97 -4.55 -0.64
C CYS A 188 3.58 -4.56 -2.13
N PRO A 189 2.26 -4.65 -2.47
CA PRO A 189 1.82 -4.72 -3.86
C PRO A 189 2.11 -3.44 -4.65
N ALA A 190 2.15 -2.28 -4.01
CA ALA A 190 2.54 -1.03 -4.67
C ALA A 190 4.03 -1.01 -5.04
N CYS A 191 4.91 -1.52 -4.14
CA CYS A 191 6.32 -1.69 -4.46
C CYS A 191 6.52 -2.66 -5.63
N PHE A 192 5.80 -3.80 -5.60
CA PHE A 192 5.81 -4.77 -6.69
C PHE A 192 5.41 -4.14 -8.01
N TYR A 193 4.28 -3.41 -8.03
CA TYR A 193 3.79 -2.76 -9.25
C TYR A 193 4.82 -1.80 -9.85
N LEU A 194 5.40 -0.92 -9.03
CA LEU A 194 6.39 0.06 -9.51
C LEU A 194 7.66 -0.60 -10.02
N PHE A 195 8.23 -1.53 -9.26
CA PHE A 195 9.48 -2.16 -9.65
C PHE A 195 9.32 -3.02 -10.90
N LYS A 196 8.19 -3.71 -11.03
CA LYS A 196 7.93 -4.56 -12.19
C LYS A 196 7.62 -3.79 -13.46
N ASN A 197 6.86 -2.69 -13.36
CA ASN A 197 6.30 -2.04 -14.54
C ASN A 197 6.96 -0.69 -14.89
N GLU A 198 7.65 -0.04 -13.92
CA GLU A 198 8.12 1.33 -14.12
C GLU A 198 9.63 1.51 -13.86
N MET A 199 10.34 0.45 -13.44
CA MET A 199 11.78 0.51 -13.18
C MET A 199 12.59 -0.01 -14.37
N GLU A 200 12.64 0.79 -15.43
CA GLU A 200 13.45 0.48 -16.62
C GLU A 200 14.92 0.28 -16.26
N GLY A 201 15.55 -0.74 -16.86
CA GLY A 201 16.96 -1.09 -16.63
C GLY A 201 17.24 -1.82 -15.31
N LEU A 202 16.21 -2.32 -14.63
CA LEU A 202 16.37 -3.26 -13.53
C LEU A 202 16.74 -4.64 -14.07
N ASN A 203 17.83 -5.24 -13.53
CA ASN A 203 18.32 -6.56 -13.98
C ASN A 203 17.69 -7.74 -13.24
N ALA A 204 17.01 -7.49 -12.12
CA ALA A 204 16.36 -8.51 -11.31
C ALA A 204 14.93 -8.81 -11.77
N GLU A 205 14.50 -10.07 -11.64
CA GLU A 205 13.10 -10.43 -11.75
C GLU A 205 12.32 -9.94 -10.52
N VAL A 206 11.16 -9.31 -10.72
CA VAL A 206 10.33 -8.80 -9.62
C VAL A 206 9.14 -9.72 -9.41
N LYS A 207 9.02 -10.24 -8.19
CA LYS A 207 7.94 -11.13 -7.72
C LYS A 207 7.13 -10.45 -6.62
N TYR A 208 5.90 -10.84 -6.49
CA TYR A 208 5.09 -10.48 -5.33
C TYR A 208 5.11 -11.63 -4.30
N ILE A 209 5.12 -11.29 -3.01
CA ILE A 209 5.22 -12.30 -1.94
C ILE A 209 4.15 -13.39 -2.02
N ALA A 210 2.97 -13.09 -2.59
CA ALA A 210 1.94 -14.11 -2.80
C ALA A 210 2.40 -15.29 -3.67
N ASP A 211 3.39 -15.09 -4.54
CA ASP A 211 3.95 -16.14 -5.39
C ASP A 211 4.75 -17.20 -4.58
N TYR A 212 5.07 -16.90 -3.30
CA TYR A 212 5.80 -17.77 -2.37
C TYR A 212 4.92 -18.33 -1.24
N ILE A 213 3.64 -17.96 -1.19
CA ILE A 213 2.73 -18.47 -0.18
C ILE A 213 2.31 -19.89 -0.55
N LYS A 214 2.57 -20.84 0.35
CA LYS A 214 2.18 -22.25 0.25
C LYS A 214 1.52 -22.67 1.55
N PRO A 215 0.64 -23.67 1.57
CA PRO A 215 0.06 -24.16 2.81
C PRO A 215 1.15 -24.74 3.73
N LEU A 216 1.14 -24.33 4.98
CA LEU A 216 1.87 -25.05 6.03
C LEU A 216 1.06 -26.27 6.46
N LYS A 217 1.74 -27.33 6.94
CA LYS A 217 1.10 -28.60 7.33
C LYS A 217 0.24 -28.51 8.60
N ASN A 218 -0.04 -27.33 9.09
CA ASN A 218 -0.84 -27.11 10.30
C ASN A 218 -2.32 -27.00 9.90
N GLN A 219 -3.16 -27.86 10.50
CA GLN A 219 -4.59 -27.74 10.33
C GLN A 219 -5.11 -26.55 11.12
N LYS A 220 -5.83 -25.69 10.47
CA LYS A 220 -6.46 -24.48 11.02
C LYS A 220 -7.98 -24.63 10.98
N GLU A 221 -8.69 -23.79 11.72
CA GLU A 221 -10.15 -23.73 11.69
C GLU A 221 -10.64 -22.30 11.84
N GLY A 222 -11.87 -22.05 11.40
CA GLY A 222 -12.54 -20.77 11.49
C GLY A 222 -12.97 -20.26 10.13
N LYS A 223 -13.79 -19.21 10.16
CA LYS A 223 -14.37 -18.55 9.00
C LYS A 223 -13.63 -17.26 8.72
N VAL A 224 -13.12 -17.10 7.50
CA VAL A 224 -12.28 -15.98 7.13
C VAL A 224 -12.81 -15.22 5.91
N GLY A 225 -12.93 -13.90 6.03
CA GLY A 225 -13.15 -12.98 4.92
C GLY A 225 -11.82 -12.38 4.47
N VAL A 226 -11.57 -12.34 3.16
CA VAL A 226 -10.31 -11.86 2.61
C VAL A 226 -10.47 -10.48 1.99
N GLN A 227 -9.66 -9.52 2.45
CA GLN A 227 -9.46 -8.25 1.74
C GLN A 227 -8.46 -8.46 0.62
N HIS A 228 -8.94 -8.64 -0.59
CA HIS A 228 -8.09 -8.71 -1.78
C HIS A 228 -7.53 -7.35 -2.18
N LEU A 229 -6.46 -7.38 -2.98
CA LEU A 229 -5.63 -6.22 -3.23
C LEU A 229 -6.04 -5.48 -4.50
N CYS A 230 -6.66 -4.32 -4.39
CA CYS A 230 -6.97 -3.47 -5.54
C CYS A 230 -5.73 -3.20 -6.41
N GLN A 231 -4.57 -2.98 -5.79
CA GLN A 231 -3.30 -2.73 -6.50
C GLN A 231 -2.85 -3.88 -7.43
N LEU A 232 -3.33 -5.09 -7.25
CA LEU A 232 -3.04 -6.22 -8.13
C LEU A 232 -4.24 -6.55 -9.00
N MET A 233 -5.43 -6.64 -8.44
CA MET A 233 -6.63 -7.07 -9.15
C MET A 233 -7.02 -6.09 -10.25
N ASN A 234 -7.04 -4.79 -9.94
CA ASN A 234 -7.41 -3.76 -10.91
C ASN A 234 -6.27 -3.44 -11.91
N ARG A 235 -5.06 -3.99 -11.72
CA ARG A 235 -3.91 -3.79 -12.60
C ARG A 235 -3.40 -5.08 -13.26
N GLY A 236 -4.29 -6.06 -13.41
CA GLY A 236 -4.08 -7.20 -14.29
C GLY A 236 -3.31 -8.40 -13.72
N LYS A 237 -3.04 -8.47 -12.39
CA LYS A 237 -2.56 -9.73 -11.78
C LYS A 237 -3.75 -10.63 -11.46
N ILE A 238 -4.27 -11.30 -12.48
CA ILE A 238 -5.43 -12.18 -12.42
C ILE A 238 -5.12 -13.45 -11.62
N GLY A 239 -6.08 -13.89 -10.79
CA GLY A 239 -6.04 -15.19 -10.12
C GLY A 239 -5.31 -15.26 -8.79
N VAL A 240 -4.69 -14.17 -8.32
CA VAL A 240 -4.04 -14.13 -7.00
C VAL A 240 -5.04 -14.28 -5.85
N ASP A 241 -6.23 -13.73 -6.00
CA ASP A 241 -7.36 -13.87 -5.09
C ASP A 241 -7.80 -15.33 -4.94
N THR A 242 -8.05 -15.98 -6.08
CA THR A 242 -8.40 -17.41 -6.14
C THR A 242 -7.30 -18.27 -5.54
N TYR A 243 -6.03 -17.97 -5.83
CA TYR A 243 -4.88 -18.68 -5.29
C TYR A 243 -4.85 -18.59 -3.75
N ILE A 244 -4.93 -17.39 -3.18
CA ILE A 244 -4.90 -17.19 -1.73
C ILE A 244 -6.12 -17.85 -1.05
N ASN A 245 -7.31 -17.73 -1.65
CA ASN A 245 -8.50 -18.41 -1.12
C ASN A 245 -8.33 -19.94 -1.09
N ASN A 246 -7.70 -20.52 -2.11
CA ASN A 246 -7.42 -21.96 -2.15
C ASN A 246 -6.41 -22.38 -1.08
N ILE A 247 -5.34 -21.59 -0.85
CA ILE A 247 -4.38 -21.83 0.24
C ILE A 247 -5.08 -21.84 1.61
N LEU A 248 -5.94 -20.84 1.86
CA LEU A 248 -6.68 -20.78 3.12
C LEU A 248 -7.61 -21.99 3.32
N LYS A 249 -8.29 -22.44 2.26
CA LYS A 249 -9.12 -23.64 2.31
C LYS A 249 -8.29 -24.90 2.54
N GLU A 250 -7.12 -25.01 1.90
CA GLU A 250 -6.23 -26.18 2.05
C GLU A 250 -5.69 -26.31 3.47
N VAL A 251 -5.43 -25.20 4.16
CA VAL A 251 -5.02 -25.23 5.57
C VAL A 251 -6.19 -25.40 6.56
N GLY A 252 -7.45 -25.41 6.08
CA GLY A 252 -8.63 -25.74 6.86
C GLY A 252 -9.60 -24.60 7.17
N TYR A 253 -9.35 -23.38 6.69
CA TYR A 253 -10.30 -22.28 6.87
C TYR A 253 -11.50 -22.39 5.94
N ASP A 254 -12.68 -22.01 6.43
CA ASP A 254 -13.87 -21.74 5.62
C ASP A 254 -13.79 -20.29 5.09
N VAL A 255 -13.51 -20.14 3.80
CA VAL A 255 -13.37 -18.83 3.16
C VAL A 255 -14.73 -18.32 2.74
N ILE A 256 -15.19 -17.28 3.43
CA ILE A 256 -16.47 -16.63 3.19
C ILE A 256 -16.30 -15.51 2.17
N ASP A 257 -17.14 -15.50 1.16
CA ASP A 257 -17.13 -14.46 0.14
C ASP A 257 -17.58 -13.12 0.71
N VAL A 258 -16.79 -12.09 0.44
CA VAL A 258 -17.05 -10.71 0.85
C VAL A 258 -16.86 -9.81 -0.37
N PRO A 259 -17.78 -8.87 -0.66
CA PRO A 259 -17.66 -7.98 -1.80
C PRO A 259 -16.28 -7.32 -1.90
N HIS A 260 -15.74 -7.22 -3.11
CA HIS A 260 -14.42 -6.62 -3.33
C HIS A 260 -14.52 -5.10 -3.43
N TRP A 261 -13.88 -4.40 -2.47
CA TRP A 261 -13.76 -2.95 -2.46
C TRP A 261 -12.37 -2.51 -2.01
N CYS A 262 -11.98 -1.29 -2.38
CA CYS A 262 -10.77 -0.68 -1.87
C CYS A 262 -10.85 -0.47 -0.35
N CYS A 263 -9.74 -0.68 0.36
CA CYS A 263 -9.65 -0.42 1.80
C CYS A 263 -9.43 1.07 2.14
N GLY A 264 -9.23 1.94 1.14
CA GLY A 264 -8.91 3.35 1.32
C GLY A 264 -7.43 3.67 1.64
N GLY A 265 -6.56 2.68 1.78
CA GLY A 265 -5.19 2.86 2.27
C GLY A 265 -4.22 3.61 1.33
N GLY A 266 -4.66 3.97 0.10
CA GLY A 266 -3.80 4.59 -0.91
C GLY A 266 -3.51 6.07 -0.70
N SER A 267 -4.48 6.87 -0.25
CA SER A 267 -4.39 8.34 -0.27
C SER A 267 -4.11 9.01 1.08
N GLY A 268 -4.18 8.29 2.19
CA GLY A 268 -4.19 8.86 3.52
C GLY A 268 -2.95 9.60 3.95
N TRP A 269 -1.91 9.38 3.25
CA TRP A 269 -0.64 10.04 3.48
C TRP A 269 -0.63 11.49 3.03
N MET A 270 -1.55 11.86 2.14
CA MET A 270 -1.64 13.18 1.52
C MET A 270 -2.57 14.15 2.26
N GLY A 271 -2.97 13.79 3.47
CA GLY A 271 -3.80 14.68 4.26
C GLY A 271 -5.31 14.50 4.12
N ARG A 272 -5.79 13.67 3.19
CA ARG A 272 -7.22 13.33 3.02
C ARG A 272 -7.59 12.14 3.90
N THR A 273 -7.41 12.30 5.23
CA THR A 273 -7.80 11.29 6.22
C THR A 273 -9.31 11.09 6.30
N ASP A 274 -10.09 12.11 5.93
CA ASP A 274 -11.53 12.10 5.76
C ASP A 274 -11.96 11.04 4.73
N VAL A 275 -11.41 11.09 3.53
CA VAL A 275 -11.68 10.12 2.44
C VAL A 275 -11.36 8.69 2.88
N ILE A 276 -10.21 8.50 3.54
CA ILE A 276 -9.86 7.17 4.04
C ILE A 276 -10.84 6.69 5.08
N GLU A 277 -11.18 7.56 6.02
CA GLU A 277 -12.06 7.18 7.12
C GLU A 277 -13.43 6.75 6.62
N GLU A 278 -13.98 7.44 5.63
CA GLU A 278 -15.25 7.07 5.02
C GLU A 278 -15.16 5.73 4.27
N ILE A 279 -14.18 5.58 3.39
CA ILE A 279 -14.01 4.33 2.65
C ILE A 279 -13.75 3.16 3.62
N ALA A 280 -12.91 3.37 4.63
CA ALA A 280 -12.60 2.33 5.60
C ALA A 280 -13.82 1.96 6.46
N ARG A 281 -14.63 2.91 6.89
CA ARG A 281 -15.88 2.65 7.64
C ARG A 281 -16.88 1.86 6.80
N LYS A 282 -17.07 2.25 5.55
CA LYS A 282 -17.90 1.51 4.60
C LYS A 282 -17.36 0.08 4.41
N ARG A 283 -16.04 -0.06 4.28
CA ARG A 283 -15.40 -1.39 4.16
C ARG A 283 -15.59 -2.23 5.42
N MET A 284 -15.53 -1.61 6.61
CA MET A 284 -15.78 -2.34 7.86
C MET A 284 -17.23 -2.82 7.98
N SER A 285 -18.21 -2.12 7.40
CA SER A 285 -19.59 -2.62 7.40
C SER A 285 -19.76 -3.91 6.59
N ASP A 286 -19.00 -4.09 5.50
CA ASP A 286 -19.03 -5.34 4.72
C ASP A 286 -18.46 -6.52 5.51
N PHE A 287 -17.49 -6.26 6.38
CA PHE A 287 -16.84 -7.27 7.22
C PHE A 287 -17.51 -7.47 8.58
N ASN A 288 -18.45 -6.61 8.98
CA ASN A 288 -19.13 -6.74 10.28
C ASN A 288 -20.23 -7.80 10.23
N ARG A 289 -19.83 -9.05 10.16
CA ARG A 289 -20.68 -10.22 9.99
C ARG A 289 -20.41 -11.23 11.10
N GLU A 290 -21.47 -11.81 11.66
CA GLU A 290 -21.38 -12.84 12.70
C GLU A 290 -20.88 -14.20 12.15
N ASP A 291 -20.92 -14.38 10.84
CA ASP A 291 -20.42 -15.58 10.16
C ASP A 291 -18.91 -15.48 9.81
N LEU A 292 -18.18 -14.52 10.35
CA LEU A 292 -16.74 -14.38 10.19
C LEU A 292 -16.06 -14.40 11.56
N ASP A 293 -14.99 -15.19 11.68
CA ASP A 293 -14.08 -15.16 12.84
C ASP A 293 -12.92 -14.19 12.59
N TYR A 294 -12.46 -14.15 11.35
CA TYR A 294 -11.29 -13.37 10.94
C TYR A 294 -11.54 -12.55 9.69
N ILE A 295 -10.85 -11.40 9.63
CA ILE A 295 -10.61 -10.65 8.40
C ILE A 295 -9.13 -10.69 8.13
N THR A 296 -8.72 -11.09 6.92
CA THR A 296 -7.31 -11.14 6.56
C THR A 296 -6.97 -10.43 5.27
N THR A 297 -5.69 -10.16 5.08
CA THR A 297 -5.13 -9.60 3.85
C THR A 297 -3.63 -9.87 3.78
N TYR A 298 -3.12 -9.92 2.56
CA TYR A 298 -1.70 -10.05 2.24
C TYR A 298 -1.08 -8.73 1.73
N CYS A 299 -1.69 -7.58 2.08
CA CYS A 299 -1.20 -6.23 1.80
C CYS A 299 -0.96 -5.47 3.12
N PRO A 300 0.23 -4.91 3.35
CA PRO A 300 0.53 -4.17 4.57
C PRO A 300 -0.37 -2.94 4.76
N SER A 301 -0.70 -2.22 3.68
CA SER A 301 -1.58 -1.04 3.74
C SER A 301 -3.01 -1.44 4.10
N CYS A 302 -3.55 -2.50 3.48
CA CYS A 302 -4.87 -3.01 3.82
C CYS A 302 -4.91 -3.48 5.28
N TRP A 303 -3.91 -4.26 5.73
CA TRP A 303 -3.88 -4.74 7.11
C TRP A 303 -3.84 -3.58 8.12
N TRP A 304 -3.07 -2.53 7.84
CA TRP A 304 -3.02 -1.35 8.70
C TRP A 304 -4.40 -0.67 8.84
N ILE A 305 -5.11 -0.52 7.73
CA ILE A 305 -6.47 0.04 7.70
C ILE A 305 -7.45 -0.89 8.43
N LEU A 306 -7.50 -2.17 8.07
CA LEU A 306 -8.40 -3.16 8.67
C LEU A 306 -8.20 -3.23 10.19
N ARG A 307 -6.96 -3.35 10.66
CA ARG A 307 -6.63 -3.43 12.08
C ARG A 307 -7.03 -2.16 12.86
N ARG A 308 -6.89 -1.00 12.24
CA ARG A 308 -7.26 0.27 12.85
C ARG A 308 -8.77 0.43 12.95
N PHE A 309 -9.44 0.27 11.82
CA PHE A 309 -10.87 0.57 11.73
C PHE A 309 -11.75 -0.54 12.29
N SER A 310 -11.32 -1.80 12.30
CA SER A 310 -12.02 -2.86 13.03
C SER A 310 -12.16 -2.53 14.53
N LYS A 311 -11.12 -1.98 15.14
CA LYS A 311 -11.16 -1.52 16.54
C LYS A 311 -12.03 -0.27 16.74
N GLN A 312 -11.95 0.70 15.82
CA GLN A 312 -12.73 1.93 15.91
C GLN A 312 -14.22 1.68 15.70
N CYS A 313 -14.57 0.83 14.75
CA CYS A 313 -15.96 0.46 14.45
C CYS A 313 -16.49 -0.66 15.36
N LYS A 314 -15.63 -1.26 16.22
CA LYS A 314 -15.98 -2.35 17.13
C LYS A 314 -16.65 -3.52 16.42
N ILE A 315 -16.12 -3.90 15.23
CA ILE A 315 -16.67 -5.03 14.48
C ILE A 315 -16.32 -6.36 15.13
N TYR A 316 -17.13 -7.39 14.89
CA TYR A 316 -17.01 -8.72 15.48
C TYR A 316 -15.74 -9.47 15.03
N PRO A 317 -15.42 -9.62 13.72
CA PRO A 317 -14.28 -10.42 13.31
C PRO A 317 -12.93 -9.79 13.68
N LYS A 318 -11.96 -10.64 14.03
CA LYS A 318 -10.59 -10.19 14.34
C LYS A 318 -9.83 -9.89 13.05
N ALA A 319 -9.25 -8.69 12.93
CA ALA A 319 -8.38 -8.33 11.80
C ALA A 319 -6.94 -8.84 12.04
N VAL A 320 -6.50 -9.80 11.24
CA VAL A 320 -5.19 -10.45 11.27
C VAL A 320 -4.51 -10.36 9.90
N ASP A 321 -3.19 -10.41 9.84
CA ASP A 321 -2.52 -10.54 8.55
C ASP A 321 -2.47 -12.01 8.10
N LEU A 322 -2.27 -12.21 6.79
CA LEU A 322 -2.29 -13.55 6.23
C LEU A 322 -1.19 -14.46 6.82
N PHE A 323 -0.02 -13.90 7.09
CA PHE A 323 1.10 -14.69 7.64
C PHE A 323 0.82 -15.13 9.09
N GLU A 324 0.18 -14.25 9.91
CA GLU A 324 -0.29 -14.62 11.26
C GLU A 324 -1.30 -15.78 11.20
N LEU A 325 -2.18 -15.83 10.18
CA LEU A 325 -3.12 -16.92 10.00
C LEU A 325 -2.45 -18.23 9.58
N LEU A 326 -1.42 -18.15 8.77
CA LEU A 326 -0.75 -19.34 8.22
C LEU A 326 0.29 -19.93 9.17
N LEU A 327 0.91 -19.12 10.04
CA LEU A 327 1.83 -19.58 11.11
C LEU A 327 1.08 -20.32 12.22
#